data_651b5dc20b974d3147d1bf5459b5c80e
#
_entry.id   651b5dc20b974d3147d1bf5459b5c80e
#
_cell.length_a   1.000
_cell.length_b   1.000
_cell.length_c   1.000
_cell.angle_alpha   90.00
_cell.angle_beta   90.00
_cell.angle_gamma   90.00
#
_symmetry.space_group_name_H-M   'P 1'
#
loop_
_entity.id
_entity.type
_entity.pdbx_description
1 polymer ?
#
loop_
_entity_poly.entity_id
_entity_poly.type
_entity_poly.pdbx_seq_one_letter_code
_entity_poly.pdbx_strand_id
1 'polypeptide(L)'
;MFNATMDFGLGEDIDALRETVRKFALEEIVPKSAEVDRSNDFPMELWEMMGNLGLHGITISEEFGGVDMGYLAHCVAVEEISRANAAIGMSYGAHSNLCINQIYRWGNEQQKNKYLPKLISGEHIGSLAMSEPSAGSDVVSMKLKAEKRNDYYLLNGSKMWITNGPDADTLVVYAKTDVSAGPKGITAFLIEKDMQGFSTGKKLDKLGMRGIEHVRVNF
;
A
#
# COMPACT_ATOMS: atom_id res chain seq x y z
N MET A 1 16.44 -23.54 -1.43
CA MET A 1 16.88 -23.50 -0.01
C MET A 1 17.37 -22.09 0.27
N PHE A 2 16.63 -21.30 1.07
CA PHE A 2 17.11 -19.95 1.45
C PHE A 2 18.24 -20.13 2.45
N ASN A 3 19.45 -19.71 2.09
CA ASN A 3 20.61 -19.72 2.98
C ASN A 3 20.33 -18.85 4.22
N ALA A 4 20.98 -19.19 5.33
CA ALA A 4 20.91 -18.38 6.54
C ALA A 4 21.20 -16.89 6.20
N THR A 5 20.33 -16.00 6.66
CA THR A 5 20.54 -14.56 6.57
C THR A 5 21.65 -14.13 7.50
N MET A 6 22.27 -13.03 7.21
CA MET A 6 23.19 -12.36 8.14
C MET A 6 22.41 -12.05 9.44
N ASP A 7 22.93 -12.52 10.55
CA ASP A 7 22.38 -12.20 11.87
C ASP A 7 22.88 -10.82 12.30
N PHE A 8 21.93 -9.91 12.54
CA PHE A 8 22.23 -8.55 13.02
C PHE A 8 21.95 -8.39 14.52
N GLY A 9 21.58 -9.47 15.23
CA GLY A 9 21.24 -9.43 16.65
C GLY A 9 20.06 -8.51 16.97
N LEU A 10 18.98 -8.61 16.18
CA LEU A 10 17.83 -7.69 16.26
C LEU A 10 16.90 -7.98 17.46
N GLY A 11 17.11 -9.09 18.16
CA GLY A 11 16.34 -9.49 19.34
C GLY A 11 15.31 -10.58 19.05
N GLU A 12 14.92 -11.28 20.11
CA GLU A 12 14.09 -12.50 20.05
C GLU A 12 12.73 -12.27 19.39
N ASP A 13 12.06 -11.14 19.65
CA ASP A 13 10.76 -10.81 19.07
C ASP A 13 10.84 -10.63 17.55
N ILE A 14 11.89 -9.95 17.08
CA ILE A 14 12.12 -9.74 15.63
C ILE A 14 12.50 -11.05 14.95
N ASP A 15 13.27 -11.90 15.61
CA ASP A 15 13.65 -13.22 15.09
C ASP A 15 12.43 -14.15 15.00
N ALA A 16 11.56 -14.13 16.01
CA ALA A 16 10.30 -14.89 16.00
C ALA A 16 9.35 -14.40 14.88
N LEU A 17 9.24 -13.09 14.70
CA LEU A 17 8.50 -12.50 13.57
C LEU A 17 9.09 -12.97 12.23
N ARG A 18 10.40 -12.87 12.07
CA ARG A 18 11.12 -13.29 10.85
C ARG A 18 10.81 -14.76 10.51
N GLU A 19 10.86 -15.63 11.50
CA GLU A 19 10.56 -17.05 11.31
C GLU A 19 9.11 -17.30 10.91
N THR A 20 8.18 -16.62 11.54
CA THR A 20 6.74 -16.68 11.24
C THR A 20 6.47 -16.23 9.80
N VAL A 21 6.99 -15.06 9.42
CA VAL A 21 6.79 -14.51 8.06
C VAL A 21 7.49 -15.37 7.01
N ARG A 22 8.69 -15.87 7.31
CA ARG A 22 9.42 -16.76 6.41
C ARG A 22 8.65 -18.06 6.16
N LYS A 23 8.11 -18.67 7.21
CA LYS A 23 7.30 -19.90 7.08
C LYS A 23 6.08 -19.63 6.20
N PHE A 24 5.32 -18.59 6.49
CA PHE A 24 4.18 -18.16 5.68
C PHE A 24 4.58 -17.94 4.21
N ALA A 25 5.67 -17.22 3.98
CA ALA A 25 6.15 -16.92 2.63
C ALA A 25 6.54 -18.18 1.85
N LEU A 26 7.18 -19.15 2.50
CA LEU A 26 7.55 -20.43 1.88
C LEU A 26 6.34 -21.32 1.58
N GLU A 27 5.36 -21.34 2.46
CA GLU A 27 4.17 -22.21 2.33
C GLU A 27 3.13 -21.61 1.38
N GLU A 28 2.90 -20.30 1.41
CA GLU A 28 1.78 -19.66 0.73
C GLU A 28 2.19 -18.80 -0.49
N ILE A 29 3.38 -18.19 -0.49
CA ILE A 29 3.80 -17.28 -1.56
C ILE A 29 4.66 -18.01 -2.61
N VAL A 30 5.70 -18.72 -2.18
CA VAL A 30 6.63 -19.39 -3.11
C VAL A 30 5.92 -20.31 -4.10
N PRO A 31 4.95 -21.15 -3.73
CA PRO A 31 4.26 -22.03 -4.67
C PRO A 31 3.49 -21.28 -5.76
N LYS A 32 3.05 -20.05 -5.47
CA LYS A 32 2.28 -19.21 -6.40
C LYS A 32 3.15 -18.31 -7.30
N SER A 33 4.45 -18.13 -6.96
CA SER A 33 5.30 -17.11 -7.57
C SER A 33 5.43 -17.24 -9.09
N ALA A 34 5.56 -18.45 -9.62
CA ALA A 34 5.65 -18.67 -11.07
C ALA A 34 4.33 -18.33 -11.80
N GLU A 35 3.19 -18.61 -11.15
CA GLU A 35 1.88 -18.25 -11.72
C GLU A 35 1.66 -16.74 -11.70
N VAL A 36 1.99 -16.07 -10.58
CA VAL A 36 1.92 -14.61 -10.45
C VAL A 36 2.73 -13.92 -11.55
N ASP A 37 3.95 -14.39 -11.83
CA ASP A 37 4.76 -13.82 -12.90
C ASP A 37 4.16 -14.09 -14.29
N ARG A 38 3.58 -15.26 -14.53
CA ARG A 38 2.97 -15.62 -15.80
C ARG A 38 1.67 -14.87 -16.07
N SER A 39 0.73 -14.90 -15.12
CA SER A 39 -0.60 -14.30 -15.26
C SER A 39 -0.58 -12.79 -15.13
N ASN A 40 0.39 -12.25 -14.39
CA ASN A 40 0.44 -10.86 -13.92
C ASN A 40 -0.71 -10.51 -12.95
N ASP A 41 -1.25 -11.48 -12.19
CA ASP A 41 -2.33 -11.31 -11.24
C ASP A 41 -1.83 -11.50 -9.81
N PHE A 42 -2.35 -10.68 -8.89
CA PHE A 42 -2.08 -10.82 -7.46
C PHE A 42 -3.02 -11.90 -6.87
N PRO A 43 -2.50 -12.86 -6.06
CA PRO A 43 -3.34 -13.83 -5.37
C PRO A 43 -4.12 -13.15 -4.24
N MET A 44 -5.38 -12.82 -4.48
CA MET A 44 -6.21 -11.97 -3.61
C MET A 44 -6.40 -12.54 -2.20
N GLU A 45 -6.38 -13.86 -2.06
CA GLU A 45 -6.48 -14.55 -0.75
C GLU A 45 -5.32 -14.20 0.20
N LEU A 46 -4.17 -13.77 -0.34
CA LEU A 46 -3.03 -13.38 0.50
C LEU A 46 -3.30 -12.15 1.36
N TRP A 47 -4.23 -11.26 0.95
CA TRP A 47 -4.56 -10.08 1.76
C TRP A 47 -5.14 -10.48 3.12
N GLU A 48 -6.14 -11.34 3.13
CA GLU A 48 -6.74 -11.83 4.36
C GLU A 48 -5.76 -12.70 5.17
N MET A 49 -4.98 -13.55 4.51
CA MET A 49 -3.98 -14.39 5.17
C MET A 49 -2.91 -13.56 5.88
N MET A 50 -2.40 -12.51 5.25
CA MET A 50 -1.45 -11.58 5.87
C MET A 50 -2.10 -10.74 7.00
N GLY A 51 -3.37 -10.37 6.84
CA GLY A 51 -4.16 -9.71 7.87
C GLY A 51 -4.30 -10.57 9.12
N ASN A 52 -4.64 -11.85 8.96
CA ASN A 52 -4.77 -12.82 10.06
C ASN A 52 -3.46 -13.05 10.82
N LEU A 53 -2.32 -12.84 10.18
CA LEU A 53 -1.00 -12.85 10.82
C LEU A 53 -0.60 -11.50 11.44
N GLY A 54 -1.48 -10.47 11.39
CA GLY A 54 -1.20 -9.13 11.90
C GLY A 54 -0.20 -8.32 11.07
N LEU A 55 0.19 -8.79 9.88
CA LEU A 55 1.28 -8.19 9.10
C LEU A 55 0.93 -6.81 8.57
N HIS A 56 -0.33 -6.52 8.26
CA HIS A 56 -0.74 -5.21 7.78
C HIS A 56 -0.68 -4.12 8.86
N GLY A 57 -0.83 -4.52 10.14
CA GLY A 57 -0.87 -3.62 11.30
C GLY A 57 0.43 -3.58 12.11
N ILE A 58 1.59 -4.04 11.59
CA ILE A 58 2.84 -4.13 12.35
C ILE A 58 3.26 -2.79 12.98
N THR A 59 3.03 -1.67 12.31
CA THR A 59 3.41 -0.32 12.76
C THR A 59 2.26 0.46 13.41
N ILE A 60 1.12 -0.18 13.62
CA ILE A 60 -0.11 0.43 14.10
C ILE A 60 -0.34 -0.01 15.54
N SER A 61 -0.82 0.91 16.40
CA SER A 61 -1.12 0.59 17.80
C SER A 61 -2.26 -0.43 17.92
N GLU A 62 -2.27 -1.16 19.04
CA GLU A 62 -3.29 -2.14 19.37
C GLU A 62 -4.70 -1.53 19.43
N GLU A 63 -4.82 -0.25 19.79
CA GLU A 63 -6.08 0.49 19.80
C GLU A 63 -6.83 0.44 18.48
N PHE A 64 -6.11 0.40 17.33
CA PHE A 64 -6.68 0.30 15.99
C PHE A 64 -6.56 -1.10 15.37
N GLY A 65 -6.23 -2.12 16.18
CA GLY A 65 -6.10 -3.50 15.75
C GLY A 65 -4.72 -3.85 15.19
N GLY A 66 -3.70 -3.02 15.42
CA GLY A 66 -2.30 -3.29 15.09
C GLY A 66 -1.57 -4.12 16.14
N VAL A 67 -0.26 -4.32 15.95
CA VAL A 67 0.61 -5.07 16.87
C VAL A 67 1.78 -4.25 17.45
N ASP A 68 1.91 -3.00 17.05
CA ASP A 68 2.84 -1.97 17.56
C ASP A 68 4.33 -2.40 17.67
N MET A 69 4.80 -3.23 16.75
CA MET A 69 6.20 -3.70 16.72
C MET A 69 7.16 -2.73 16.03
N GLY A 70 6.65 -1.65 15.43
CA GLY A 70 7.43 -0.60 14.81
C GLY A 70 8.03 -0.93 13.43
N TYR A 71 8.84 0.01 12.91
CA TYR A 71 9.31 -0.05 11.52
C TYR A 71 10.36 -1.13 11.26
N LEU A 72 11.19 -1.49 12.24
CA LEU A 72 12.17 -2.55 12.07
C LEU A 72 11.48 -3.88 11.79
N ALA A 73 10.44 -4.19 12.56
CA ALA A 73 9.60 -5.36 12.35
C ALA A 73 8.96 -5.37 10.95
N HIS A 74 8.43 -4.21 10.53
CA HIS A 74 7.87 -4.06 9.19
C HIS A 74 8.91 -4.31 8.08
N CYS A 75 10.13 -3.78 8.22
CA CYS A 75 11.22 -4.03 7.26
C CYS A 75 11.55 -5.53 7.16
N VAL A 76 11.62 -6.23 8.27
CA VAL A 76 11.86 -7.67 8.31
C VAL A 76 10.73 -8.45 7.63
N ALA A 77 9.47 -8.07 7.86
CA ALA A 77 8.34 -8.68 7.19
C ALA A 77 8.39 -8.46 5.67
N VAL A 78 8.66 -7.22 5.22
CA VAL A 78 8.83 -6.90 3.78
C VAL A 78 9.97 -7.71 3.17
N GLU A 79 11.09 -7.85 3.87
CA GLU A 79 12.25 -8.65 3.41
C GLU A 79 11.84 -10.10 3.14
N GLU A 80 11.22 -10.77 4.10
CA GLU A 80 10.87 -12.19 3.97
C GLU A 80 9.78 -12.45 2.92
N ILE A 81 8.78 -11.59 2.83
CA ILE A 81 7.76 -11.64 1.77
C ILE A 81 8.42 -11.42 0.39
N SER A 82 9.28 -10.40 0.28
CA SER A 82 9.94 -10.06 -1.00
C SER A 82 10.92 -11.13 -1.47
N ARG A 83 11.55 -11.87 -0.55
CA ARG A 83 12.41 -13.02 -0.87
C ARG A 83 11.63 -14.15 -1.55
N ALA A 84 10.38 -14.33 -1.18
CA ALA A 84 9.50 -15.31 -1.82
C ALA A 84 8.96 -14.80 -3.16
N ASN A 85 8.51 -13.53 -3.19
CA ASN A 85 8.08 -12.83 -4.42
C ASN A 85 8.14 -11.33 -4.23
N ALA A 86 9.03 -10.66 -4.97
CA ALA A 86 9.26 -9.22 -4.84
C ALA A 86 8.04 -8.38 -5.23
N ALA A 87 7.20 -8.85 -6.16
CA ALA A 87 5.98 -8.16 -6.54
C ALA A 87 4.95 -8.16 -5.39
N ILE A 88 4.77 -9.31 -4.73
CA ILE A 88 3.90 -9.42 -3.56
C ILE A 88 4.43 -8.56 -2.42
N GLY A 89 5.75 -8.55 -2.18
CA GLY A 89 6.36 -7.68 -1.16
C GLY A 89 6.15 -6.20 -1.41
N MET A 90 6.18 -5.75 -2.66
CA MET A 90 5.89 -4.35 -3.02
C MET A 90 4.40 -4.02 -2.82
N SER A 91 3.49 -4.88 -3.24
CA SER A 91 2.05 -4.70 -3.01
C SER A 91 1.72 -4.64 -1.52
N TYR A 92 2.30 -5.54 -0.72
CA TYR A 92 2.21 -5.53 0.73
C TYR A 92 2.71 -4.20 1.34
N GLY A 93 3.91 -3.73 0.94
CA GLY A 93 4.48 -2.48 1.42
C GLY A 93 3.65 -1.25 1.03
N ALA A 94 3.06 -1.23 -0.16
CA ALA A 94 2.16 -0.16 -0.59
C ALA A 94 0.88 -0.12 0.25
N HIS A 95 0.32 -1.27 0.59
CA HIS A 95 -0.85 -1.38 1.45
C HIS A 95 -0.53 -1.00 2.91
N SER A 96 0.40 -1.70 3.54
CA SER A 96 0.69 -1.59 4.98
C SER A 96 1.39 -0.29 5.36
N ASN A 97 2.36 0.16 4.55
CA ASN A 97 3.15 1.35 4.88
C ASN A 97 2.67 2.62 4.16
N LEU A 98 2.39 2.55 2.85
CA LEU A 98 2.02 3.76 2.10
C LEU A 98 0.56 4.17 2.30
N CYS A 99 -0.36 3.24 2.57
CA CYS A 99 -1.76 3.54 2.82
C CYS A 99 -2.10 3.53 4.32
N ILE A 100 -2.02 2.39 4.97
CA ILE A 100 -2.42 2.21 6.39
C ILE A 100 -1.65 3.18 7.30
N ASN A 101 -0.34 3.22 7.18
CA ASN A 101 0.48 4.08 8.04
C ASN A 101 0.23 5.58 7.78
N GLN A 102 -0.05 5.99 6.54
CA GLN A 102 -0.43 7.39 6.26
C GLN A 102 -1.74 7.77 6.94
N ILE A 103 -2.74 6.90 6.87
CA ILE A 103 -4.02 7.12 7.57
C ILE A 103 -3.81 7.16 9.08
N TYR A 104 -3.03 6.23 9.63
CA TYR A 104 -2.72 6.19 11.06
C TYR A 104 -2.03 7.46 11.56
N ARG A 105 -1.01 7.94 10.83
CA ARG A 105 -0.21 9.11 11.24
C ARG A 105 -0.91 10.44 11.07
N TRP A 106 -1.74 10.59 10.04
CA TRP A 106 -2.24 11.90 9.61
C TRP A 106 -3.76 11.99 9.57
N GLY A 107 -4.47 10.86 9.65
CA GLY A 107 -5.91 10.83 9.75
C GLY A 107 -6.40 11.33 11.12
N ASN A 108 -7.59 11.94 11.13
CA ASN A 108 -8.30 12.20 12.38
C ASN A 108 -8.92 10.89 12.93
N GLU A 109 -9.42 10.92 14.17
CA GLU A 109 -9.97 9.73 14.83
C GLU A 109 -11.13 9.09 14.05
N GLN A 110 -12.00 9.90 13.44
CA GLN A 110 -13.10 9.39 12.63
C GLN A 110 -12.59 8.63 11.38
N GLN A 111 -11.55 9.15 10.73
CA GLN A 111 -10.92 8.50 9.58
C GLN A 111 -10.21 7.21 9.99
N LYS A 112 -9.43 7.23 11.07
CA LYS A 112 -8.75 6.04 11.57
C LYS A 112 -9.75 4.92 11.90
N ASN A 113 -10.78 5.22 12.68
CA ASN A 113 -11.81 4.27 13.06
C ASN A 113 -12.61 3.72 11.86
N LYS A 114 -12.78 4.53 10.82
CA LYS A 114 -13.49 4.10 9.61
C LYS A 114 -12.67 3.15 8.75
N TYR A 115 -11.38 3.45 8.53
CA TYR A 115 -10.58 2.78 7.50
C TYR A 115 -9.64 1.71 8.05
N LEU A 116 -8.98 1.96 9.21
CA LEU A 116 -7.90 1.07 9.68
C LEU A 116 -8.37 -0.37 9.94
N PRO A 117 -9.49 -0.64 10.61
CA PRO A 117 -9.85 -2.02 10.94
C PRO A 117 -9.96 -2.93 9.71
N LYS A 118 -10.61 -2.48 8.65
CA LYS A 118 -10.80 -3.26 7.43
C LYS A 118 -9.52 -3.39 6.60
N LEU A 119 -8.69 -2.36 6.59
CA LEU A 119 -7.38 -2.40 5.94
C LEU A 119 -6.42 -3.33 6.69
N ILE A 120 -6.41 -3.30 8.02
CA ILE A 120 -5.53 -4.16 8.84
C ILE A 120 -5.94 -5.63 8.75
N SER A 121 -7.23 -5.93 8.69
CA SER A 121 -7.72 -7.31 8.50
C SER A 121 -7.45 -7.85 7.08
N GLY A 122 -7.19 -7.00 6.10
CA GLY A 122 -7.09 -7.38 4.69
C GLY A 122 -8.44 -7.53 3.98
N GLU A 123 -9.56 -7.21 4.64
CA GLU A 123 -10.89 -7.13 4.01
C GLU A 123 -10.93 -6.03 2.94
N HIS A 124 -10.26 -4.90 3.21
CA HIS A 124 -10.07 -3.81 2.25
C HIS A 124 -8.61 -3.69 1.84
N ILE A 125 -8.40 -3.33 0.59
CA ILE A 125 -7.07 -3.11 0.02
C ILE A 125 -6.78 -1.61 -0.03
N GLY A 126 -5.57 -1.25 0.38
CA GLY A 126 -5.09 0.12 0.38
C GLY A 126 -4.08 0.41 -0.72
N SER A 127 -4.11 1.64 -1.21
CA SER A 127 -3.17 2.15 -2.21
C SER A 127 -2.75 3.59 -1.89
N LEU A 128 -1.67 4.05 -2.52
CA LEU A 128 -1.24 5.44 -2.48
C LEU A 128 -1.06 5.96 -3.90
N ALA A 129 -1.66 7.11 -4.20
CA ALA A 129 -1.63 7.74 -5.50
C ALA A 129 -0.95 9.12 -5.44
N MET A 130 0.35 9.15 -5.71
CA MET A 130 1.17 10.36 -5.69
C MET A 130 1.69 10.73 -7.07
N SER A 131 2.34 9.80 -7.78
CA SER A 131 3.00 10.02 -9.06
C SER A 131 2.02 10.33 -10.19
N GLU A 132 2.48 11.12 -11.16
CA GLU A 132 1.76 11.44 -12.40
C GLU A 132 2.66 11.13 -13.61
N PRO A 133 2.13 11.06 -14.83
CA PRO A 133 2.94 10.82 -16.02
C PRO A 133 4.12 11.78 -16.18
N SER A 134 3.98 13.01 -15.69
CA SER A 134 5.00 14.07 -15.77
C SER A 134 5.63 14.47 -14.42
N ALA A 135 5.29 13.77 -13.33
CA ALA A 135 5.74 14.09 -11.97
C ALA A 135 6.02 12.79 -11.18
N GLY A 136 7.25 12.31 -11.30
CA GLY A 136 7.78 11.15 -10.56
C GLY A 136 8.65 11.57 -9.39
N SER A 137 9.97 11.67 -9.58
CA SER A 137 10.90 12.13 -8.53
C SER A 137 10.58 13.54 -8.05
N ASP A 138 10.20 14.44 -8.95
CA ASP A 138 9.66 15.75 -8.61
C ASP A 138 8.14 15.69 -8.44
N VAL A 139 7.69 15.11 -7.33
CA VAL A 139 6.24 15.01 -7.02
C VAL A 139 5.59 16.37 -6.75
N VAL A 140 6.36 17.38 -6.39
CA VAL A 140 5.84 18.75 -6.17
C VAL A 140 5.31 19.36 -7.47
N SER A 141 5.82 18.93 -8.62
CA SER A 141 5.34 19.32 -9.95
C SER A 141 4.03 18.65 -10.37
N MET A 142 3.37 17.88 -9.50
CA MET A 142 2.06 17.27 -9.80
C MET A 142 1.04 18.31 -10.26
N LYS A 143 0.11 17.85 -11.11
CA LYS A 143 -0.92 18.72 -11.74
C LYS A 143 -2.33 18.41 -11.28
N LEU A 144 -2.58 17.26 -10.64
CA LEU A 144 -3.90 16.93 -10.09
C LEU A 144 -4.34 18.04 -9.14
N LYS A 145 -5.47 18.64 -9.41
CA LYS A 145 -6.05 19.73 -8.61
C LYS A 145 -7.21 19.21 -7.77
N ALA A 146 -7.34 19.77 -6.57
CA ALA A 146 -8.50 19.61 -5.71
C ALA A 146 -9.11 21.01 -5.49
N GLU A 147 -10.21 21.28 -6.18
CA GLU A 147 -10.92 22.55 -6.10
C GLU A 147 -11.98 22.49 -4.99
N LYS A 148 -11.90 23.41 -4.04
CA LYS A 148 -12.89 23.49 -2.97
C LYS A 148 -14.22 24.03 -3.50
N ARG A 149 -15.29 23.30 -3.25
CA ARG A 149 -16.69 23.62 -3.56
C ARG A 149 -17.52 23.49 -2.30
N ASN A 150 -18.03 24.57 -1.74
CA ASN A 150 -18.85 24.57 -0.53
C ASN A 150 -18.33 23.58 0.55
N ASP A 151 -18.91 22.39 0.66
CA ASP A 151 -18.65 21.35 1.65
C ASP A 151 -17.84 20.14 1.13
N TYR A 152 -17.42 20.15 -0.15
CA TYR A 152 -16.62 19.10 -0.76
C TYR A 152 -15.45 19.63 -1.58
N TYR A 153 -14.57 18.75 -2.02
CA TYR A 153 -13.52 19.02 -3.00
C TYR A 153 -13.80 18.29 -4.31
N LEU A 154 -13.65 18.98 -5.42
CA LEU A 154 -13.67 18.38 -6.76
C LEU A 154 -12.23 18.10 -7.18
N LEU A 155 -11.86 16.82 -7.30
CA LEU A 155 -10.57 16.39 -7.84
C LEU A 155 -10.67 16.27 -9.35
N ASN A 156 -9.63 16.77 -10.07
CA ASN A 156 -9.59 16.67 -11.53
C ASN A 156 -8.15 16.45 -12.00
N GLY A 157 -7.92 15.30 -12.64
CA GLY A 157 -6.64 14.88 -13.16
C GLY A 157 -6.42 13.39 -13.11
N SER A 158 -5.17 12.96 -13.19
CA SER A 158 -4.84 11.52 -13.16
C SER A 158 -3.52 11.27 -12.47
N LYS A 159 -3.39 10.08 -11.91
CA LYS A 159 -2.16 9.53 -11.33
C LYS A 159 -1.68 8.33 -12.15
N MET A 160 -0.40 7.98 -12.04
CA MET A 160 0.22 6.92 -12.82
C MET A 160 1.14 6.08 -11.94
N TRP A 161 1.30 4.82 -12.30
CA TRP A 161 2.11 3.82 -11.57
C TRP A 161 1.56 3.51 -10.18
N ILE A 162 0.24 3.44 -10.06
CA ILE A 162 -0.43 3.28 -8.77
C ILE A 162 -0.53 1.78 -8.45
N THR A 163 0.29 1.35 -7.49
CA THR A 163 0.33 -0.01 -6.96
C THR A 163 -0.99 -0.34 -6.25
N ASN A 164 -1.55 -1.51 -6.49
CA ASN A 164 -2.85 -1.98 -5.99
C ASN A 164 -4.04 -1.15 -6.49
N GLY A 165 -3.85 -0.21 -7.41
CA GLY A 165 -4.88 0.74 -7.82
C GLY A 165 -6.21 0.12 -8.27
N PRO A 166 -6.22 -0.95 -9.09
CA PRO A 166 -7.46 -1.60 -9.55
C PRO A 166 -8.27 -2.24 -8.42
N ASP A 167 -7.59 -2.81 -7.43
CA ASP A 167 -8.20 -3.59 -6.36
C ASP A 167 -8.44 -2.76 -5.09
N ALA A 168 -7.86 -1.55 -5.03
CA ALA A 168 -7.91 -0.73 -3.83
C ALA A 168 -9.33 -0.26 -3.50
N ASP A 169 -9.78 -0.58 -2.29
CA ASP A 169 -11.00 -0.03 -1.69
C ASP A 169 -10.80 1.39 -1.18
N THR A 170 -9.57 1.72 -0.77
CA THR A 170 -9.19 3.03 -0.23
C THR A 170 -7.84 3.48 -0.79
N LEU A 171 -7.79 4.70 -1.32
CA LEU A 171 -6.56 5.30 -1.83
C LEU A 171 -6.22 6.58 -1.05
N VAL A 172 -4.97 6.73 -0.65
CA VAL A 172 -4.40 8.01 -0.21
C VAL A 172 -3.94 8.77 -1.45
N VAL A 173 -4.62 9.85 -1.82
CA VAL A 173 -4.38 10.60 -3.05
C VAL A 173 -3.86 11.99 -2.74
N TYR A 174 -2.72 12.38 -3.32
CA TYR A 174 -2.16 13.70 -3.17
C TYR A 174 -2.58 14.61 -4.33
N ALA A 175 -3.14 15.77 -4.00
CA ALA A 175 -3.60 16.79 -4.98
C ALA A 175 -3.26 18.20 -4.53
N LYS A 176 -3.17 19.13 -5.49
CA LYS A 176 -2.96 20.55 -5.21
C LYS A 176 -4.26 21.24 -4.84
N THR A 177 -4.34 21.71 -3.61
CA THR A 177 -5.39 22.63 -3.13
C THR A 177 -5.02 24.10 -3.33
N ASP A 178 -3.70 24.41 -3.35
CA ASP A 178 -3.17 25.73 -3.70
C ASP A 178 -1.94 25.59 -4.61
N VAL A 179 -2.10 25.95 -5.87
CA VAL A 179 -1.02 25.83 -6.87
C VAL A 179 0.13 26.80 -6.59
N SER A 180 -0.15 27.94 -5.96
CA SER A 180 0.83 29.01 -5.70
C SER A 180 1.74 28.71 -4.50
N ALA A 181 1.31 27.84 -3.58
CA ALA A 181 2.01 27.56 -2.33
C ALA A 181 3.09 26.47 -2.43
N GLY A 182 3.39 25.97 -3.65
CA GLY A 182 4.39 24.92 -3.85
C GLY A 182 4.10 23.65 -3.06
N PRO A 183 5.07 23.07 -2.31
CA PRO A 183 4.85 21.87 -1.51
C PRO A 183 3.77 22.05 -0.44
N LYS A 184 3.62 23.24 0.12
CA LYS A 184 2.64 23.56 1.18
C LYS A 184 1.20 23.59 0.66
N GLY A 185 1.01 23.65 -0.66
CA GLY A 185 -0.29 23.62 -1.31
C GLY A 185 -0.78 22.22 -1.68
N ILE A 186 -0.08 21.17 -1.24
CA ILE A 186 -0.45 19.77 -1.48
C ILE A 186 -1.20 19.22 -0.29
N THR A 187 -2.32 18.56 -0.53
CA THR A 187 -3.18 17.93 0.48
C THR A 187 -3.40 16.46 0.14
N ALA A 188 -3.44 15.61 1.16
CA ALA A 188 -3.81 14.21 1.03
C ALA A 188 -5.33 14.05 1.18
N PHE A 189 -5.93 13.24 0.30
CA PHE A 189 -7.35 12.89 0.31
C PHE A 189 -7.49 11.38 0.45
N LEU A 190 -8.53 10.94 1.15
CA LEU A 190 -8.95 9.54 1.17
C LEU A 190 -10.05 9.37 0.13
N ILE A 191 -9.79 8.54 -0.87
CA ILE A 191 -10.71 8.24 -1.96
C ILE A 191 -11.15 6.78 -1.83
N GLU A 192 -12.45 6.56 -1.87
CA GLU A 192 -13.06 5.23 -1.90
C GLU A 192 -13.37 4.85 -3.35
N LYS A 193 -13.29 3.56 -3.69
CA LYS A 193 -13.45 3.07 -5.07
C LYS A 193 -14.81 3.43 -5.70
N ASP A 194 -15.83 3.58 -4.87
CA ASP A 194 -17.20 3.85 -5.33
C ASP A 194 -17.52 5.34 -5.46
N MET A 195 -16.54 6.22 -5.20
CA MET A 195 -16.74 7.67 -5.36
C MET A 195 -16.97 8.04 -6.82
N GLN A 196 -17.96 8.89 -7.07
CA GLN A 196 -18.30 9.34 -8.41
C GLN A 196 -17.09 10.05 -9.07
N GLY A 197 -16.79 9.65 -10.30
CA GLY A 197 -15.68 10.19 -11.09
C GLY A 197 -14.38 9.41 -10.96
N PHE A 198 -14.22 8.57 -9.94
CA PHE A 198 -13.06 7.71 -9.83
C PHE A 198 -13.12 6.56 -10.84
N SER A 199 -11.99 6.30 -11.50
CA SER A 199 -11.85 5.15 -12.40
C SER A 199 -10.39 4.71 -12.50
N THR A 200 -10.20 3.42 -12.80
CA THR A 200 -8.89 2.83 -13.04
C THR A 200 -8.69 2.49 -14.51
N GLY A 201 -7.47 2.66 -15.02
CA GLY A 201 -7.08 2.25 -16.35
C GLY A 201 -6.78 0.76 -16.45
N LYS A 202 -6.33 0.35 -17.63
CA LYS A 202 -5.87 -1.03 -17.84
C LYS A 202 -4.59 -1.27 -17.06
N LYS A 203 -4.46 -2.50 -16.54
CA LYS A 203 -3.25 -3.03 -15.91
C LYS A 203 -2.06 -2.94 -16.88
N LEU A 204 -0.94 -2.47 -16.39
CA LEU A 204 0.27 -2.34 -17.20
C LEU A 204 0.96 -3.69 -17.33
N ASP A 205 1.32 -4.05 -18.57
CA ASP A 205 2.22 -5.17 -18.84
C ASP A 205 3.66 -4.72 -18.68
N LYS A 206 4.41 -5.37 -17.80
CA LYS A 206 5.76 -5.01 -17.41
C LYS A 206 6.73 -6.15 -17.70
N LEU A 207 8.01 -5.82 -17.92
CA LEU A 207 9.07 -6.82 -18.10
C LEU A 207 9.31 -7.65 -16.82
N GLY A 208 9.18 -7.03 -15.65
CA GLY A 208 9.30 -7.67 -14.34
C GLY A 208 8.30 -7.11 -13.35
N MET A 209 8.38 -7.54 -12.08
CA MET A 209 7.42 -7.16 -11.05
C MET A 209 5.97 -7.41 -11.49
N ARG A 210 5.76 -8.53 -12.15
CA ARG A 210 4.44 -8.99 -12.59
C ARG A 210 3.67 -9.50 -11.37
N GLY A 211 2.35 -9.33 -11.36
CA GLY A 211 1.53 -9.55 -10.18
C GLY A 211 1.33 -8.31 -9.32
N ILE A 212 2.05 -7.19 -9.60
CA ILE A 212 1.70 -5.88 -9.06
C ILE A 212 0.77 -5.20 -10.03
N GLU A 213 -0.36 -4.78 -9.54
CA GLU A 213 -1.32 -4.04 -10.33
C GLU A 213 -0.99 -2.56 -10.37
N HIS A 214 -0.12 -2.19 -11.31
CA HIS A 214 0.17 -0.79 -11.61
C HIS A 214 -0.79 -0.27 -12.67
N VAL A 215 -1.47 0.81 -12.38
CA VAL A 215 -2.43 1.43 -13.30
C VAL A 215 -2.32 2.95 -13.30
N ARG A 216 -3.01 3.55 -14.28
CA ARG A 216 -3.43 4.93 -14.23
C ARG A 216 -4.78 5.01 -13.53
N VAL A 217 -4.93 5.94 -12.60
CA VAL A 217 -6.22 6.28 -11.98
C VAL A 217 -6.62 7.69 -12.38
N ASN A 218 -7.91 7.92 -12.54
CA ASN A 218 -8.48 9.20 -12.94
C ASN A 218 -9.51 9.65 -11.91
N PHE A 219 -9.61 10.97 -11.79
CA PHE A 219 -10.48 11.65 -10.86
C PHE A 219 -11.24 12.76 -11.56
#